data_59ed59050e35aa6bf73e5a8749f1873a
#
_entry.id   59ed59050e35aa6bf73e5a8749f1873a
#
_cell.length_a   1.000
_cell.length_b   1.000
_cell.length_c   1.000
_cell.angle_alpha   90.00
_cell.angle_beta   90.00
_cell.angle_gamma   90.00
#
_symmetry.space_group_name_H-M   'P 1'
#
loop_
_entity.id
_entity.type
_entity.pdbx_description
1 polymer ?
#
loop_
_entity_poly.entity_id
_entity_poly.type
_entity_poly.pdbx_seq_one_letter_code
_entity_poly.pdbx_strand_id
1 'polypeptide(L)'
;FRSRGLTEARPYHRFFNSPISESAIVGSAVGYAVAGGRAIVELMYADFIGCAGDEIFNQLSKWQSMSAGILKMPVIVRVSVGSKYGAQHSQDWTALCSHIPGLKVCFPSTPYDAKGLMNAALNGTDPVIFFESQRIYDKGEEFHKEGVPTEYYEVAFGDPDVKREGKDVTILTIGAVLYRALDAAKILEEKYGISAEVIDTRSLVPFNYEKVIESVKKTGKIIIVGDAVDRGSMMRDMASNITEMCFDYLDAPPAVFGSRNWITPAFELEKYYFPQAEGIIDVISEKLMPIPGHVTQYNETELEHIERAKKGL
;
A
#
# COMPACT_ATOMS: atom_id res chain seq x y z
N PHE A 1 17.17 -10.34 2.23
CA PHE A 1 17.57 -10.45 0.80
C PHE A 1 17.90 -9.10 0.16
N ARG A 2 17.19 -8.01 0.50
CA ARG A 2 17.49 -6.66 -0.02
C ARG A 2 18.71 -6.00 0.62
N SER A 3 19.16 -6.53 1.74
CA SER A 3 20.34 -6.05 2.45
C SER A 3 21.63 -6.80 2.05
N ARG A 4 21.56 -7.64 1.00
CA ARG A 4 22.73 -8.36 0.50
C ARG A 4 23.86 -7.41 0.12
N GLY A 5 25.06 -7.68 0.58
CA GLY A 5 26.23 -6.82 0.39
C GLY A 5 26.39 -5.72 1.43
N LEU A 6 25.34 -5.34 2.17
CA LEU A 6 25.48 -4.34 3.23
C LEU A 6 26.26 -4.87 4.44
N THR A 7 26.10 -6.15 4.74
CA THR A 7 26.82 -6.82 5.87
C THR A 7 28.32 -6.80 5.65
N GLU A 8 28.76 -7.00 4.39
CA GLU A 8 30.18 -6.95 4.01
C GLU A 8 30.70 -5.52 3.90
N ALA A 9 29.82 -4.58 3.48
CA ALA A 9 30.20 -3.20 3.22
C ALA A 9 30.14 -2.29 4.45
N ARG A 10 29.58 -2.76 5.57
CA ARG A 10 29.35 -1.95 6.78
C ARG A 10 29.90 -2.64 8.02
N PRO A 11 30.41 -1.87 9.02
CA PRO A 11 30.86 -2.45 10.28
C PRO A 11 29.71 -3.16 11.02
N TYR A 12 30.00 -4.24 11.71
CA TYR A 12 29.03 -5.05 12.46
C TYR A 12 28.16 -4.23 13.43
N HIS A 13 28.69 -3.22 14.08
CA HIS A 13 27.95 -2.34 14.99
C HIS A 13 26.96 -1.39 14.26
N ARG A 14 27.01 -1.32 12.94
CA ARG A 14 26.10 -0.51 12.13
C ARG A 14 25.05 -1.35 11.40
N PHE A 15 25.41 -2.59 11.09
CA PHE A 15 24.54 -3.50 10.36
C PHE A 15 24.78 -4.94 10.80
N PHE A 16 23.75 -5.57 11.33
CA PHE A 16 23.85 -6.96 11.85
C PHE A 16 22.52 -7.69 11.70
N ASN A 17 22.59 -9.01 11.66
CA ASN A 17 21.42 -9.87 11.73
C ASN A 17 21.01 -10.07 13.19
N SER A 18 19.72 -9.94 13.46
CA SER A 18 19.11 -10.27 14.75
C SER A 18 18.62 -11.73 14.76
N PRO A 19 18.59 -12.39 15.92
CA PRO A 19 17.73 -13.55 16.10
C PRO A 19 16.26 -13.22 15.74
N ILE A 20 15.50 -14.22 15.33
CA ILE A 20 14.07 -14.05 14.99
C ILE A 20 13.29 -13.81 16.29
N SER A 21 13.01 -12.55 16.57
CA SER A 21 12.19 -12.08 17.68
C SER A 21 11.74 -10.66 17.39
N GLU A 22 10.57 -10.51 16.83
CA GLU A 22 10.03 -9.22 16.32
C GLU A 22 9.90 -8.20 17.45
N SER A 23 9.43 -8.60 18.64
CA SER A 23 9.38 -7.72 19.81
C SER A 23 10.77 -7.17 20.17
N ALA A 24 11.79 -8.03 20.20
CA ALA A 24 13.15 -7.60 20.53
C ALA A 24 13.75 -6.71 19.44
N ILE A 25 13.46 -6.99 18.15
CA ILE A 25 13.92 -6.20 17.02
C ILE A 25 13.37 -4.76 17.11
N VAL A 26 12.05 -4.62 17.24
CA VAL A 26 11.41 -3.29 17.29
C VAL A 26 11.68 -2.60 18.63
N GLY A 27 11.57 -3.32 19.75
CA GLY A 27 11.83 -2.76 21.08
C GLY A 27 13.26 -2.24 21.25
N SER A 28 14.26 -2.94 20.70
CA SER A 28 15.64 -2.45 20.67
C SER A 28 15.79 -1.17 19.86
N ALA A 29 15.09 -1.06 18.71
CA ALA A 29 15.09 0.14 17.89
C ALA A 29 14.43 1.32 18.61
N VAL A 30 13.31 1.10 19.31
CA VAL A 30 12.67 2.10 20.17
C VAL A 30 13.63 2.58 21.26
N GLY A 31 14.24 1.67 21.99
CA GLY A 31 15.22 2.01 23.04
C GLY A 31 16.42 2.78 22.49
N TYR A 32 16.92 2.41 21.31
CA TYR A 32 18.01 3.10 20.65
C TYR A 32 17.60 4.52 20.21
N ALA A 33 16.37 4.69 19.70
CA ALA A 33 15.84 6.01 19.34
C ALA A 33 15.65 6.92 20.57
N VAL A 34 15.14 6.38 21.68
CA VAL A 34 15.03 7.10 22.97
C VAL A 34 16.39 7.58 23.46
N ALA A 35 17.46 6.80 23.21
CA ALA A 35 18.83 7.20 23.50
C ALA A 35 19.45 8.18 22.48
N GLY A 36 18.65 8.69 21.53
CA GLY A 36 19.07 9.67 20.52
C GLY A 36 19.60 9.07 19.22
N GLY A 37 19.48 7.76 19.04
CA GLY A 37 19.89 7.06 17.83
C GLY A 37 18.81 7.11 16.72
N ARG A 38 19.16 6.59 15.54
CA ARG A 38 18.26 6.37 14.40
C ARG A 38 18.39 4.94 13.92
N ALA A 39 17.28 4.25 13.73
CA ALA A 39 17.29 2.84 13.37
C ALA A 39 16.42 2.52 12.17
N ILE A 40 16.87 1.56 11.36
CA ILE A 40 16.03 0.85 10.39
C ILE A 40 16.00 -0.61 10.85
N VAL A 41 14.81 -1.15 11.02
CA VAL A 41 14.60 -2.57 11.31
C VAL A 41 13.73 -3.20 10.25
N GLU A 42 13.86 -4.52 10.07
CA GLU A 42 13.12 -5.27 9.06
C GLU A 42 12.32 -6.39 9.73
N LEU A 43 11.01 -6.43 9.43
CA LEU A 43 10.12 -7.53 9.78
C LEU A 43 9.77 -8.35 8.51
N MET A 44 10.13 -9.60 8.50
CA MET A 44 9.79 -10.56 7.46
C MET A 44 8.82 -11.60 8.03
N TYR A 45 7.52 -11.40 7.91
CA TYR A 45 6.74 -10.53 7.03
C TYR A 45 5.72 -9.68 7.81
N ALA A 46 4.82 -8.97 7.08
CA ALA A 46 3.73 -8.18 7.68
C ALA A 46 2.86 -9.01 8.65
N ASP A 47 2.68 -10.28 8.36
CA ASP A 47 1.96 -11.26 9.20
C ASP A 47 2.50 -11.33 10.63
N PHE A 48 3.76 -10.99 10.86
CA PHE A 48 4.41 -11.02 12.18
C PHE A 48 4.46 -9.66 12.90
N ILE A 49 3.82 -8.62 12.36
CA ILE A 49 3.64 -7.34 13.07
C ILE A 49 3.00 -7.57 14.45
N GLY A 50 2.07 -8.53 14.54
CA GLY A 50 1.43 -8.90 15.79
C GLY A 50 2.40 -9.36 16.89
N CYS A 51 3.54 -9.98 16.52
CA CYS A 51 4.58 -10.39 17.48
C CYS A 51 5.31 -9.18 18.10
N ALA A 52 5.31 -8.01 17.44
CA ALA A 52 5.86 -6.75 17.95
C ALA A 52 4.74 -5.73 18.20
N GLY A 53 3.54 -6.19 18.54
CA GLY A 53 2.35 -5.34 18.64
C GLY A 53 2.50 -4.22 19.66
N ASP A 54 2.94 -4.48 20.87
CA ASP A 54 3.14 -3.45 21.89
C ASP A 54 4.23 -2.45 21.46
N GLU A 55 5.34 -2.96 20.98
CA GLU A 55 6.46 -2.12 20.55
C GLU A 55 6.07 -1.16 19.42
N ILE A 56 5.22 -1.60 18.48
CA ILE A 56 4.76 -0.75 17.38
C ILE A 56 3.59 0.14 17.81
N PHE A 57 2.53 -0.45 18.40
CA PHE A 57 1.26 0.27 18.63
C PHE A 57 1.27 1.16 19.88
N ASN A 58 2.16 0.89 20.82
CA ASN A 58 2.29 1.67 22.06
C ASN A 58 3.63 2.40 22.16
N GLN A 59 4.74 1.69 22.02
CA GLN A 59 6.04 2.29 22.27
C GLN A 59 6.46 3.20 21.12
N LEU A 60 6.54 2.67 19.91
CA LEU A 60 6.97 3.41 18.73
C LEU A 60 6.06 4.60 18.44
N SER A 61 4.74 4.40 18.48
CA SER A 61 3.76 5.39 18.11
C SER A 61 3.60 6.55 19.11
N LYS A 62 3.82 6.31 20.42
CA LYS A 62 3.37 7.23 21.48
C LYS A 62 4.47 7.98 22.20
N TRP A 63 5.72 7.51 22.20
CA TRP A 63 6.78 8.14 23.01
C TRP A 63 7.03 9.61 22.70
N GLN A 64 6.92 10.03 21.44
CA GLN A 64 7.01 11.48 21.12
C GLN A 64 5.93 12.29 21.84
N SER A 65 4.68 11.83 21.80
CA SER A 65 3.55 12.49 22.42
C SER A 65 3.65 12.47 23.95
N MET A 66 3.96 11.30 24.54
CA MET A 66 4.09 11.14 26.00
C MET A 66 5.22 11.97 26.60
N SER A 67 6.26 12.26 25.83
CA SER A 67 7.37 13.13 26.25
C SER A 67 7.18 14.60 25.88
N ALA A 68 5.98 15.01 25.48
CA ALA A 68 5.70 16.37 24.98
C ALA A 68 6.65 16.79 23.84
N GLY A 69 7.06 15.85 22.97
CA GLY A 69 7.94 16.09 21.84
C GLY A 69 9.44 16.19 22.17
N ILE A 70 9.83 15.96 23.42
CA ILE A 70 11.26 15.97 23.84
C ILE A 70 12.00 14.79 23.17
N LEU A 71 11.47 13.59 23.28
CA LEU A 71 11.99 12.42 22.63
C LEU A 71 11.57 12.41 21.15
N LYS A 72 12.49 12.07 20.28
CA LYS A 72 12.20 11.79 18.87
C LYS A 72 12.21 10.30 18.65
N MET A 73 11.48 9.86 17.62
CA MET A 73 11.34 8.42 17.34
C MET A 73 11.69 8.11 15.87
N PRO A 74 12.93 8.41 15.43
CA PRO A 74 13.35 8.18 14.05
C PRO A 74 13.66 6.70 13.80
N VAL A 75 12.62 5.88 13.83
CA VAL A 75 12.67 4.45 13.55
C VAL A 75 11.89 4.16 12.28
N ILE A 76 12.51 3.43 11.36
CA ILE A 76 11.87 2.92 10.17
C ILE A 76 11.71 1.41 10.33
N VAL A 77 10.47 0.93 10.37
CA VAL A 77 10.15 -0.49 10.35
C VAL A 77 9.81 -0.87 8.92
N ARG A 78 10.73 -1.55 8.24
CA ARG A 78 10.48 -2.12 6.92
C ARG A 78 9.71 -3.42 7.07
N VAL A 79 8.61 -3.51 6.33
CA VAL A 79 7.68 -4.63 6.47
C VAL A 79 7.39 -5.21 5.10
N SER A 80 7.78 -6.45 4.86
CA SER A 80 7.50 -7.08 3.56
C SER A 80 6.12 -7.73 3.54
N VAL A 81 5.36 -7.42 2.49
CA VAL A 81 4.17 -8.18 2.08
C VAL A 81 4.63 -9.23 1.10
N GLY A 82 4.54 -10.50 1.49
CA GLY A 82 5.05 -11.62 0.72
C GLY A 82 4.20 -11.94 -0.51
N SER A 83 4.73 -12.81 -1.34
CA SER A 83 4.09 -13.33 -2.55
C SER A 83 4.51 -14.78 -2.73
N LYS A 84 3.57 -15.63 -3.06
CA LYS A 84 3.80 -17.07 -3.31
C LYS A 84 4.08 -17.90 -2.05
N TYR A 85 3.82 -17.37 -0.87
CA TYR A 85 4.11 -18.03 0.42
C TYR A 85 2.86 -18.46 1.18
N GLY A 86 1.66 -18.27 0.59
CA GLY A 86 0.38 -18.66 1.21
C GLY A 86 0.03 -17.84 2.44
N ALA A 87 -0.78 -18.43 3.32
CA ALA A 87 -1.46 -17.74 4.42
C ALA A 87 -0.55 -17.01 5.41
N GLN A 88 0.66 -17.50 5.66
CA GLN A 88 1.52 -17.03 6.75
C GLN A 88 2.43 -15.86 6.38
N HIS A 89 2.57 -15.53 5.08
CA HIS A 89 3.59 -14.58 4.63
C HIS A 89 3.11 -13.64 3.52
N SER A 90 1.81 -13.59 3.25
CA SER A 90 1.30 -12.87 2.07
C SER A 90 0.14 -11.92 2.38
N GLN A 91 -0.09 -11.57 3.65
CA GLN A 91 -1.15 -10.66 4.04
C GLN A 91 -0.70 -9.21 4.00
N ASP A 92 -1.64 -8.33 3.69
CA ASP A 92 -1.48 -6.88 3.73
C ASP A 92 -2.14 -6.35 5.01
N TRP A 93 -1.33 -5.77 5.89
CA TRP A 93 -1.79 -5.21 7.17
C TRP A 93 -1.64 -3.69 7.23
N THR A 94 -1.67 -3.03 6.09
CA THR A 94 -1.58 -1.57 5.99
C THR A 94 -2.65 -0.87 6.82
N ALA A 95 -3.90 -1.37 6.80
CA ALA A 95 -5.01 -0.78 7.55
C ALA A 95 -4.76 -0.79 9.07
N LEU A 96 -4.20 -1.87 9.61
CA LEU A 96 -3.88 -1.95 11.04
C LEU A 96 -2.88 -0.87 11.46
N CYS A 97 -1.80 -0.70 10.69
CA CYS A 97 -0.79 0.31 10.99
C CYS A 97 -1.31 1.73 10.77
N SER A 98 -2.13 1.94 9.74
CA SER A 98 -2.72 3.25 9.42
C SER A 98 -3.75 3.70 10.47
N HIS A 99 -4.37 2.75 11.18
CA HIS A 99 -5.30 3.05 12.27
C HIS A 99 -4.60 3.60 13.53
N ILE A 100 -3.30 3.40 13.69
CA ILE A 100 -2.56 3.77 14.91
C ILE A 100 -2.03 5.21 14.81
N PRO A 101 -2.57 6.18 15.58
CA PRO A 101 -2.04 7.54 15.60
C PRO A 101 -0.58 7.57 16.05
N GLY A 102 0.20 8.44 15.40
CA GLY A 102 1.63 8.61 15.68
C GLY A 102 2.56 7.85 14.72
N LEU A 103 2.04 6.94 13.91
CA LEU A 103 2.79 6.26 12.85
C LEU A 103 2.60 6.98 11.50
N LYS A 104 3.68 7.09 10.73
CA LYS A 104 3.61 7.31 9.29
C LYS A 104 3.59 5.96 8.59
N VAL A 105 2.82 5.84 7.52
CA VAL A 105 2.68 4.60 6.76
C VAL A 105 2.87 4.88 5.27
N CYS A 106 3.78 4.17 4.62
CA CYS A 106 3.95 4.25 3.17
C CYS A 106 4.07 2.87 2.53
N PHE A 107 3.74 2.81 1.26
CA PHE A 107 3.79 1.60 0.45
C PHE A 107 4.18 1.95 -1.00
N PRO A 108 5.46 2.26 -1.26
CA PRO A 108 5.91 2.60 -2.60
C PRO A 108 5.74 1.45 -3.59
N SER A 109 5.43 1.81 -4.83
CA SER A 109 5.18 0.87 -5.92
C SER A 109 6.25 0.90 -7.01
N THR A 110 7.16 1.89 -6.97
CA THR A 110 8.25 2.05 -7.95
C THR A 110 9.61 2.20 -7.28
N PRO A 111 10.71 1.89 -7.96
CA PRO A 111 12.06 2.11 -7.43
C PRO A 111 12.34 3.58 -7.10
N TYR A 112 11.87 4.51 -7.93
CA TYR A 112 12.00 5.95 -7.67
C TYR A 112 11.31 6.34 -6.37
N ASP A 113 10.05 5.97 -6.21
CA ASP A 113 9.27 6.29 -5.01
C ASP A 113 9.85 5.63 -3.76
N ALA A 114 10.30 4.38 -3.88
CA ALA A 114 10.92 3.65 -2.76
C ALA A 114 12.20 4.36 -2.25
N LYS A 115 13.07 4.82 -3.14
CA LYS A 115 14.27 5.58 -2.77
C LYS A 115 13.90 6.93 -2.16
N GLY A 116 13.00 7.68 -2.81
CA GLY A 116 12.64 9.03 -2.37
C GLY A 116 11.92 9.04 -1.01
N LEU A 117 10.97 8.11 -0.80
CA LEU A 117 10.28 7.94 0.50
C LEU A 117 11.23 7.44 1.60
N MET A 118 12.17 6.55 1.27
CA MET A 118 13.18 6.10 2.23
C MET A 118 14.08 7.26 2.66
N ASN A 119 14.51 8.11 1.74
CA ASN A 119 15.30 9.31 2.05
C ASN A 119 14.50 10.28 2.94
N ALA A 120 13.23 10.54 2.62
CA ALA A 120 12.35 11.37 3.44
C ALA A 120 12.13 10.77 4.85
N ALA A 121 11.97 9.46 4.95
CA ALA A 121 11.87 8.77 6.25
C ALA A 121 13.17 8.89 7.06
N LEU A 122 14.32 8.75 6.42
CA LEU A 122 15.64 8.88 7.06
C LEU A 122 15.93 10.31 7.52
N ASN A 123 15.43 11.32 6.83
CA ASN A 123 15.61 12.72 7.22
C ASN A 123 14.62 13.13 8.33
N GLY A 124 13.48 12.46 8.43
CA GLY A 124 12.45 12.73 9.43
C GLY A 124 12.80 12.28 10.85
N THR A 125 11.94 12.62 11.79
CA THR A 125 12.05 12.25 13.21
C THR A 125 10.88 11.45 13.73
N ASP A 126 9.89 11.19 12.87
CA ASP A 126 8.69 10.39 13.17
C ASP A 126 8.92 8.91 12.85
N PRO A 127 8.23 8.00 13.53
CA PRO A 127 8.29 6.59 13.19
C PRO A 127 7.56 6.30 11.88
N VAL A 128 8.16 5.45 11.05
CA VAL A 128 7.61 5.08 9.74
C VAL A 128 7.47 3.57 9.63
N ILE A 129 6.29 3.11 9.28
CA ILE A 129 6.07 1.74 8.79
C ILE A 129 6.16 1.78 7.27
N PHE A 130 7.19 1.13 6.75
CA PHE A 130 7.54 1.15 5.34
C PHE A 130 7.20 -0.21 4.72
N PHE A 131 6.01 -0.33 4.15
CA PHE A 131 5.57 -1.55 3.47
C PHE A 131 6.29 -1.74 2.14
N GLU A 132 6.62 -2.99 1.83
CA GLU A 132 7.29 -3.38 0.59
C GLU A 132 6.63 -4.64 0.04
N SER A 133 6.18 -4.64 -1.22
CA SER A 133 5.62 -5.84 -1.83
C SER A 133 6.67 -6.66 -2.56
N GLN A 134 6.78 -7.94 -2.21
CA GLN A 134 7.67 -8.86 -2.91
C GLN A 134 7.25 -9.15 -4.35
N ARG A 135 5.99 -8.84 -4.70
CA ARG A 135 5.47 -9.00 -6.08
C ARG A 135 6.19 -8.12 -7.10
N ILE A 136 6.77 -7.01 -6.64
CA ILE A 136 7.39 -6.00 -7.49
C ILE A 136 8.90 -5.83 -7.23
N TYR A 137 9.52 -6.73 -6.49
CA TYR A 137 10.95 -6.65 -6.18
C TYR A 137 11.85 -6.69 -7.41
N ASP A 138 11.43 -7.39 -8.44
CA ASP A 138 12.17 -7.53 -9.70
C ASP A 138 11.73 -6.50 -10.77
N LYS A 139 10.81 -5.59 -10.42
CA LYS A 139 10.40 -4.50 -11.32
C LYS A 139 11.46 -3.41 -11.34
N GLY A 140 11.83 -3.01 -12.56
CA GLY A 140 12.64 -1.83 -12.81
C GLY A 140 11.84 -0.53 -12.70
N GLU A 141 12.51 0.61 -12.88
CA GLU A 141 11.85 1.90 -13.01
C GLU A 141 11.23 2.04 -14.41
N GLU A 142 9.92 2.26 -14.48
CA GLU A 142 9.15 2.33 -15.72
C GLU A 142 8.60 3.73 -16.02
N PHE A 143 8.58 4.64 -15.02
CA PHE A 143 7.93 5.95 -15.10
C PHE A 143 8.94 7.10 -15.31
N HIS A 144 10.18 6.91 -14.91
CA HIS A 144 11.25 7.87 -15.11
C HIS A 144 12.21 7.36 -16.18
N LYS A 145 12.22 8.02 -17.35
CA LYS A 145 12.97 7.56 -18.53
C LYS A 145 14.49 7.43 -18.29
N GLU A 146 15.03 8.24 -17.38
CA GLU A 146 16.44 8.21 -17.01
C GLU A 146 16.73 7.23 -15.86
N GLY A 147 15.72 6.47 -15.44
CA GLY A 147 15.81 5.56 -14.30
C GLY A 147 15.77 6.28 -12.95
N VAL A 148 16.26 5.60 -11.91
CA VAL A 148 16.35 6.18 -10.56
C VAL A 148 17.62 7.04 -10.46
N PRO A 149 17.51 8.37 -10.15
CA PRO A 149 18.68 9.22 -9.99
C PRO A 149 19.66 8.68 -8.94
N THR A 150 20.96 8.80 -9.17
CA THR A 150 22.00 8.46 -8.19
C THR A 150 22.09 9.49 -7.06
N GLU A 151 21.77 10.75 -7.37
CA GLU A 151 21.77 11.88 -6.46
C GLU A 151 20.73 11.70 -5.35
N TYR A 152 20.88 12.48 -4.29
CA TYR A 152 19.90 12.54 -3.22
C TYR A 152 18.64 13.29 -3.67
N TYR A 153 17.49 12.72 -3.39
CA TYR A 153 16.19 13.37 -3.51
C TYR A 153 15.21 12.76 -2.51
N GLU A 154 14.14 13.46 -2.22
CA GLU A 154 13.05 13.01 -1.38
C GLU A 154 11.73 13.00 -2.15
N VAL A 155 10.86 12.07 -1.80
CA VAL A 155 9.44 12.09 -2.14
C VAL A 155 8.67 12.40 -0.86
N ALA A 156 7.82 13.41 -0.89
CA ALA A 156 7.07 13.84 0.28
C ALA A 156 6.03 12.78 0.68
N PHE A 157 5.93 12.50 1.97
CA PHE A 157 4.82 11.73 2.50
C PHE A 157 3.51 12.47 2.27
N GLY A 158 2.49 11.74 1.85
CA GLY A 158 1.16 12.28 1.57
C GLY A 158 0.94 12.74 0.14
N ASP A 159 1.96 12.76 -0.71
CA ASP A 159 1.84 13.20 -2.10
C ASP A 159 1.60 12.01 -3.05
N PRO A 160 0.35 11.73 -3.47
CA PRO A 160 0.07 10.70 -4.47
C PRO A 160 0.60 11.11 -5.85
N ASP A 161 0.79 10.13 -6.74
CA ASP A 161 1.36 10.35 -8.06
C ASP A 161 0.46 9.84 -9.18
N VAL A 162 0.23 10.68 -10.19
CA VAL A 162 -0.50 10.31 -11.40
C VAL A 162 0.45 9.53 -12.32
N LYS A 163 0.32 8.20 -12.32
CA LYS A 163 1.14 7.31 -13.13
C LYS A 163 0.65 7.20 -14.59
N ARG A 164 -0.62 7.50 -14.81
CA ARG A 164 -1.24 7.55 -16.13
C ARG A 164 -2.36 8.58 -16.11
N GLU A 165 -2.32 9.52 -17.05
CA GLU A 165 -3.41 10.47 -17.27
C GLU A 165 -4.63 9.78 -17.91
N GLY A 166 -5.83 10.24 -17.54
CA GLY A 166 -7.09 9.76 -18.06
C GLY A 166 -8.22 10.75 -17.83
N LYS A 167 -9.43 10.45 -18.37
CA LYS A 167 -10.56 11.39 -18.31
C LYS A 167 -11.92 10.76 -18.02
N ASP A 168 -12.04 9.44 -18.08
CA ASP A 168 -13.35 8.77 -18.03
C ASP A 168 -13.61 8.06 -16.68
N VAL A 169 -12.55 7.56 -16.04
CA VAL A 169 -12.60 6.89 -14.73
C VAL A 169 -11.26 7.04 -14.02
N THR A 170 -11.28 7.18 -12.70
CA THR A 170 -10.09 7.21 -11.84
C THR A 170 -9.87 5.84 -11.20
N ILE A 171 -8.65 5.34 -11.24
CA ILE A 171 -8.19 4.13 -10.52
C ILE A 171 -7.14 4.56 -9.51
N LEU A 172 -7.48 4.56 -8.22
CA LEU A 172 -6.56 4.84 -7.12
C LEU A 172 -5.98 3.52 -6.59
N THR A 173 -4.65 3.41 -6.53
CA THR A 173 -3.98 2.15 -6.20
C THR A 173 -3.16 2.22 -4.92
N ILE A 174 -3.12 1.12 -4.18
CA ILE A 174 -2.29 0.94 -2.98
C ILE A 174 -1.31 -0.20 -3.22
N GLY A 175 -0.02 0.12 -3.29
CA GLY A 175 1.05 -0.87 -3.43
C GLY A 175 1.10 -1.55 -4.79
N ALA A 176 1.49 -2.83 -4.82
CA ALA A 176 1.82 -3.56 -6.05
C ALA A 176 0.70 -3.70 -7.08
N VAL A 177 -0.56 -3.47 -6.69
CA VAL A 177 -1.69 -3.52 -7.61
C VAL A 177 -1.62 -2.45 -8.70
N LEU A 178 -0.77 -1.43 -8.54
CA LEU A 178 -0.51 -0.40 -9.55
C LEU A 178 -0.32 -1.00 -10.96
N TYR A 179 0.50 -2.02 -11.09
CA TYR A 179 0.79 -2.61 -12.41
C TYR A 179 -0.43 -3.30 -13.03
N ARG A 180 -1.25 -3.97 -12.23
CA ARG A 180 -2.51 -4.57 -12.71
C ARG A 180 -3.57 -3.51 -13.05
N ALA A 181 -3.54 -2.37 -12.36
CA ALA A 181 -4.39 -1.22 -12.70
C ALA A 181 -3.96 -0.57 -14.03
N LEU A 182 -2.66 -0.49 -14.30
CA LEU A 182 -2.14 -0.03 -15.59
C LEU A 182 -2.50 -0.98 -16.73
N ASP A 183 -2.43 -2.30 -16.50
CA ASP A 183 -2.89 -3.30 -17.46
C ASP A 183 -4.40 -3.16 -17.73
N ALA A 184 -5.21 -2.97 -16.68
CA ALA A 184 -6.64 -2.70 -16.82
C ALA A 184 -6.91 -1.42 -17.61
N ALA A 185 -6.19 -0.33 -17.31
CA ALA A 185 -6.32 0.95 -18.02
C ALA A 185 -5.95 0.82 -19.50
N LYS A 186 -4.94 0.02 -19.83
CA LYS A 186 -4.57 -0.29 -21.21
C LYS A 186 -5.66 -1.07 -21.93
N ILE A 187 -6.21 -2.11 -21.32
CA ILE A 187 -7.31 -2.90 -21.90
C ILE A 187 -8.57 -2.02 -22.10
N LEU A 188 -8.90 -1.15 -21.11
CA LEU A 188 -10.01 -0.22 -21.20
C LEU A 188 -9.87 0.70 -22.42
N GLU A 189 -8.68 1.24 -22.66
CA GLU A 189 -8.43 2.12 -23.80
C GLU A 189 -8.45 1.38 -25.14
N GLU A 190 -7.68 0.29 -25.26
CA GLU A 190 -7.51 -0.44 -26.52
C GLU A 190 -8.79 -1.14 -26.97
N LYS A 191 -9.56 -1.70 -26.04
CA LYS A 191 -10.72 -2.52 -26.36
C LYS A 191 -12.04 -1.75 -26.35
N TYR A 192 -12.16 -0.76 -25.43
CA TYR A 192 -13.42 -0.09 -25.16
C TYR A 192 -13.37 1.43 -25.38
N GLY A 193 -12.20 2.00 -25.68
CA GLY A 193 -12.03 3.44 -25.89
C GLY A 193 -12.20 4.26 -24.60
N ILE A 194 -12.06 3.65 -23.43
CA ILE A 194 -12.22 4.29 -22.12
C ILE A 194 -10.85 4.68 -21.59
N SER A 195 -10.65 5.96 -21.28
CA SER A 195 -9.42 6.53 -20.79
C SER A 195 -9.40 6.59 -19.26
N ALA A 196 -8.72 5.63 -18.63
CA ALA A 196 -8.58 5.58 -17.19
C ALA A 196 -7.36 6.36 -16.70
N GLU A 197 -7.56 7.22 -15.68
CA GLU A 197 -6.48 7.84 -14.91
C GLU A 197 -6.06 6.90 -13.79
N VAL A 198 -4.75 6.66 -13.66
CA VAL A 198 -4.20 5.78 -12.61
C VAL A 198 -3.33 6.59 -11.66
N ILE A 199 -3.71 6.58 -10.39
CA ILE A 199 -3.03 7.30 -9.31
C ILE A 199 -2.47 6.30 -8.31
N ASP A 200 -1.17 6.41 -8.00
CA ASP A 200 -0.51 5.66 -6.93
C ASP A 200 -0.52 6.47 -5.63
N THR A 201 -0.99 5.88 -4.56
CA THR A 201 -1.03 6.53 -3.24
C THR A 201 0.35 6.83 -2.67
N ARG A 202 1.37 6.01 -2.95
CA ARG A 202 2.74 6.08 -2.39
C ARG A 202 2.80 5.98 -0.87
N SER A 203 1.94 6.72 -0.16
CA SER A 203 1.81 6.71 1.30
C SER A 203 0.34 6.75 1.70
N LEU A 204 0.06 6.25 2.90
CA LEU A 204 -1.30 6.13 3.43
C LEU A 204 -1.52 7.09 4.61
N VAL A 205 -0.46 7.34 5.41
CA VAL A 205 -0.49 8.26 6.54
C VAL A 205 0.82 9.06 6.57
N PRO A 206 0.75 10.38 6.38
CA PRO A 206 -0.40 11.17 5.94
C PRO A 206 -0.78 10.89 4.49
N PHE A 207 -1.97 11.35 4.07
CA PHE A 207 -2.43 11.31 2.68
C PHE A 207 -3.09 12.62 2.29
N ASN A 208 -2.66 13.23 1.17
CA ASN A 208 -3.25 14.43 0.60
C ASN A 208 -4.21 14.05 -0.53
N TYR A 209 -5.48 14.38 -0.37
CA TYR A 209 -6.53 14.05 -1.32
C TYR A 209 -6.62 15.01 -2.53
N GLU A 210 -5.89 16.12 -2.57
CA GLU A 210 -6.06 17.16 -3.61
C GLU A 210 -6.04 16.59 -5.03
N LYS A 211 -4.98 15.84 -5.39
CA LYS A 211 -4.87 15.22 -6.74
C LYS A 211 -6.00 14.23 -7.03
N VAL A 212 -6.46 13.50 -6.01
CA VAL A 212 -7.58 12.56 -6.16
C VAL A 212 -8.89 13.33 -6.36
N ILE A 213 -9.11 14.41 -5.62
CA ILE A 213 -10.26 15.29 -5.77
C ILE A 213 -10.30 15.91 -7.19
N GLU A 214 -9.16 16.40 -7.68
CA GLU A 214 -9.06 16.94 -9.04
C GLU A 214 -9.39 15.88 -10.11
N SER A 215 -8.88 14.66 -9.92
CA SER A 215 -9.19 13.54 -10.80
C SER A 215 -10.66 13.17 -10.76
N VAL A 216 -11.27 13.08 -9.58
CA VAL A 216 -12.71 12.78 -9.44
C VAL A 216 -13.57 13.87 -10.04
N LYS A 217 -13.22 15.15 -9.88
CA LYS A 217 -13.92 16.26 -10.54
C LYS A 217 -13.89 16.16 -12.07
N LYS A 218 -12.84 15.60 -12.62
CA LYS A 218 -12.67 15.40 -14.06
C LYS A 218 -13.43 14.16 -14.56
N THR A 219 -13.39 13.06 -13.81
CA THR A 219 -13.88 11.74 -14.26
C THR A 219 -15.28 11.38 -13.76
N GLY A 220 -15.73 11.97 -12.65
CA GLY A 220 -16.98 11.63 -11.96
C GLY A 220 -17.00 10.23 -11.31
N LYS A 221 -15.98 9.42 -11.50
CA LYS A 221 -15.99 7.99 -11.17
C LYS A 221 -14.64 7.54 -10.62
N ILE A 222 -14.66 6.80 -9.51
CA ILE A 222 -13.43 6.29 -8.91
C ILE A 222 -13.58 4.86 -8.39
N ILE A 223 -12.56 4.06 -8.64
CA ILE A 223 -12.34 2.77 -8.00
C ILE A 223 -11.03 2.82 -7.20
N ILE A 224 -11.04 2.33 -5.97
CA ILE A 224 -9.86 2.17 -5.12
C ILE A 224 -9.49 0.70 -5.08
N VAL A 225 -8.23 0.38 -5.42
CA VAL A 225 -7.76 -1.00 -5.58
C VAL A 225 -6.52 -1.25 -4.72
N GLY A 226 -6.48 -2.40 -4.05
CA GLY A 226 -5.34 -2.81 -3.21
C GLY A 226 -5.29 -4.32 -3.00
N ASP A 227 -4.16 -4.83 -2.54
CA ASP A 227 -3.98 -6.27 -2.24
C ASP A 227 -4.51 -6.66 -0.85
N ALA A 228 -4.88 -5.71 0.00
CA ALA A 228 -5.56 -5.98 1.26
C ALA A 228 -6.96 -6.60 1.02
N VAL A 229 -7.45 -7.38 1.99
CA VAL A 229 -8.85 -7.78 1.98
C VAL A 229 -9.75 -6.55 2.03
N ASP A 230 -10.90 -6.60 1.36
CA ASP A 230 -11.80 -5.45 1.23
C ASP A 230 -12.30 -4.95 2.60
N ARG A 231 -12.69 -5.88 3.47
CA ARG A 231 -13.25 -5.54 4.79
C ARG A 231 -12.24 -4.84 5.70
N GLY A 232 -12.60 -3.65 6.20
CA GLY A 232 -11.77 -2.89 7.13
C GLY A 232 -10.46 -2.37 6.54
N SER A 233 -10.36 -2.28 5.21
CA SER A 233 -9.17 -1.83 4.52
C SER A 233 -9.05 -0.30 4.47
N MET A 234 -7.84 0.20 4.20
CA MET A 234 -7.61 1.62 3.85
C MET A 234 -8.37 2.05 2.61
N MET A 235 -8.66 1.13 1.68
CA MET A 235 -9.49 1.42 0.52
C MET A 235 -10.90 1.86 0.92
N ARG A 236 -11.49 1.23 1.94
CA ARG A 236 -12.82 1.61 2.47
C ARG A 236 -12.79 2.95 3.18
N ASP A 237 -11.76 3.22 3.95
CA ASP A 237 -11.55 4.51 4.61
C ASP A 237 -11.41 5.63 3.57
N MET A 238 -10.56 5.43 2.56
CA MET A 238 -10.39 6.37 1.46
C MET A 238 -11.69 6.58 0.67
N ALA A 239 -12.46 5.52 0.40
CA ALA A 239 -13.75 5.64 -0.29
C ALA A 239 -14.74 6.50 0.50
N SER A 240 -14.78 6.35 1.83
CA SER A 240 -15.60 7.21 2.70
C SER A 240 -15.18 8.67 2.61
N ASN A 241 -13.89 8.94 2.80
CA ASN A 241 -13.34 10.30 2.74
C ASN A 241 -13.58 10.96 1.35
N ILE A 242 -13.36 10.22 0.27
CA ILE A 242 -13.62 10.72 -1.10
C ILE A 242 -15.11 11.00 -1.29
N THR A 243 -16.00 10.16 -0.75
CA THR A 243 -17.44 10.41 -0.81
C THR A 243 -17.80 11.73 -0.14
N GLU A 244 -17.26 12.01 1.05
CA GLU A 244 -17.51 13.27 1.76
C GLU A 244 -16.94 14.49 1.01
N MET A 245 -15.72 14.37 0.48
CA MET A 245 -15.02 15.48 -0.19
C MET A 245 -15.52 15.76 -1.61
N CYS A 246 -16.07 14.75 -2.29
CA CYS A 246 -16.39 14.81 -3.71
C CYS A 246 -17.86 14.51 -4.02
N PHE A 247 -18.76 14.52 -3.03
CA PHE A 247 -20.16 14.10 -3.20
C PHE A 247 -20.83 14.71 -4.41
N ASP A 248 -20.68 16.02 -4.62
CA ASP A 248 -21.32 16.77 -5.72
C ASP A 248 -20.69 16.48 -7.09
N TYR A 249 -19.58 15.76 -7.15
CA TYR A 249 -18.86 15.46 -8.41
C TYR A 249 -18.92 13.98 -8.78
N LEU A 250 -19.52 13.13 -7.94
CA LEU A 250 -19.58 11.69 -8.15
C LEU A 250 -20.81 11.29 -8.94
N ASP A 251 -20.62 10.62 -10.08
CA ASP A 251 -21.70 10.00 -10.87
C ASP A 251 -22.18 8.68 -10.28
N ALA A 252 -21.34 8.03 -9.45
CA ALA A 252 -21.61 6.78 -8.78
C ALA A 252 -20.83 6.73 -7.43
N PRO A 253 -21.29 5.94 -6.45
CA PRO A 253 -20.50 5.72 -5.22
C PRO A 253 -19.11 5.20 -5.54
N PRO A 254 -18.04 5.64 -4.83
CA PRO A 254 -16.70 5.11 -5.00
C PRO A 254 -16.68 3.59 -4.87
N ALA A 255 -16.19 2.89 -5.88
CA ALA A 255 -16.05 1.45 -5.84
C ALA A 255 -14.77 1.05 -5.11
N VAL A 256 -14.81 -0.08 -4.43
CA VAL A 256 -13.62 -0.69 -3.79
C VAL A 256 -13.46 -2.11 -4.32
N PHE A 257 -12.22 -2.45 -4.67
CA PHE A 257 -11.87 -3.79 -5.10
C PHE A 257 -10.55 -4.23 -4.43
N GLY A 258 -10.69 -5.05 -3.41
CA GLY A 258 -9.61 -5.68 -2.66
C GLY A 258 -9.52 -7.17 -2.91
N SER A 259 -8.59 -7.82 -2.21
CA SER A 259 -8.55 -9.27 -2.14
C SER A 259 -9.81 -9.83 -1.51
N ARG A 260 -10.12 -11.07 -1.84
CA ARG A 260 -11.28 -11.77 -1.28
C ARG A 260 -11.13 -11.90 0.24
N ASN A 261 -12.25 -11.90 0.95
CA ASN A 261 -12.27 -12.08 2.41
C ASN A 261 -12.01 -13.54 2.82
N TRP A 262 -10.97 -14.11 2.26
CA TRP A 262 -10.50 -15.47 2.55
C TRP A 262 -9.13 -15.41 3.24
N ILE A 263 -8.71 -16.53 3.79
CA ILE A 263 -7.31 -16.74 4.12
C ILE A 263 -6.54 -16.83 2.79
N THR A 264 -5.40 -16.13 2.70
CA THR A 264 -4.56 -16.16 1.49
C THR A 264 -4.24 -17.60 1.09
N PRO A 265 -4.61 -18.03 -0.11
CA PRO A 265 -4.43 -19.42 -0.54
C PRO A 265 -3.00 -19.74 -0.96
N ALA A 266 -2.75 -21.00 -1.35
CA ALA A 266 -1.52 -21.41 -2.00
C ALA A 266 -1.32 -20.65 -3.32
N PHE A 267 -0.06 -20.56 -3.77
CA PHE A 267 0.36 -19.76 -4.94
C PHE A 267 -0.47 -19.99 -6.20
N GLU A 268 -0.83 -21.24 -6.47
CA GLU A 268 -1.59 -21.63 -7.66
C GLU A 268 -2.98 -20.97 -7.71
N LEU A 269 -3.53 -20.61 -6.56
CA LEU A 269 -4.83 -19.98 -6.41
C LEU A 269 -4.79 -18.47 -6.20
N GLU A 270 -3.60 -17.87 -6.05
CA GLU A 270 -3.44 -16.43 -5.79
C GLU A 270 -4.12 -15.55 -6.85
N LYS A 271 -4.15 -15.99 -8.11
CA LYS A 271 -4.83 -15.28 -9.21
C LYS A 271 -6.34 -15.13 -9.02
N TYR A 272 -6.97 -16.00 -8.22
CA TYR A 272 -8.39 -15.91 -7.89
C TYR A 272 -8.64 -15.14 -6.58
N TYR A 273 -7.60 -14.88 -5.84
CA TYR A 273 -7.65 -14.21 -4.55
C TYR A 273 -7.35 -12.72 -4.63
N PHE A 274 -6.23 -12.34 -5.25
CA PHE A 274 -5.83 -10.95 -5.42
C PHE A 274 -6.50 -10.30 -6.63
N PRO A 275 -6.82 -8.97 -6.57
CA PRO A 275 -7.35 -8.23 -7.71
C PRO A 275 -6.53 -8.44 -8.98
N GLN A 276 -7.17 -8.76 -10.09
CA GLN A 276 -6.58 -8.87 -11.42
C GLN A 276 -7.10 -7.74 -12.31
N ALA A 277 -6.43 -7.49 -13.45
CA ALA A 277 -6.83 -6.44 -14.38
C ALA A 277 -8.28 -6.60 -14.88
N GLU A 278 -8.66 -7.83 -15.21
CA GLU A 278 -10.02 -8.16 -15.65
C GLU A 278 -11.06 -7.85 -14.56
N GLY A 279 -10.76 -8.19 -13.31
CA GLY A 279 -11.64 -7.91 -12.18
C GLY A 279 -11.82 -6.40 -11.91
N ILE A 280 -10.78 -5.60 -12.15
CA ILE A 280 -10.89 -4.13 -12.08
C ILE A 280 -11.88 -3.63 -13.13
N ILE A 281 -11.81 -4.14 -14.36
CA ILE A 281 -12.70 -3.78 -15.46
C ILE A 281 -14.13 -4.23 -15.14
N ASP A 282 -14.32 -5.43 -14.61
CA ASP A 282 -15.61 -5.95 -14.18
C ASP A 282 -16.28 -5.02 -13.16
N VAL A 283 -15.56 -4.64 -12.12
CA VAL A 283 -16.07 -3.74 -11.07
C VAL A 283 -16.38 -2.35 -11.63
N ILE A 284 -15.57 -1.81 -12.55
CA ILE A 284 -15.87 -0.56 -13.24
C ILE A 284 -17.18 -0.69 -14.03
N SER A 285 -17.34 -1.79 -14.79
CA SER A 285 -18.54 -2.03 -15.60
C SER A 285 -19.81 -2.20 -14.78
N GLU A 286 -19.70 -2.86 -13.63
CA GLU A 286 -20.86 -3.18 -12.80
C GLU A 286 -21.28 -2.02 -11.88
N LYS A 287 -20.30 -1.24 -11.37
CA LYS A 287 -20.56 -0.29 -10.28
C LYS A 287 -20.41 1.18 -10.67
N LEU A 288 -19.62 1.49 -11.69
CA LEU A 288 -19.30 2.88 -12.01
C LEU A 288 -19.88 3.34 -13.35
N MET A 289 -19.73 2.54 -14.40
CA MET A 289 -20.23 2.89 -15.73
C MET A 289 -20.40 1.64 -16.59
N PRO A 290 -21.56 1.43 -17.23
CA PRO A 290 -21.72 0.31 -18.14
C PRO A 290 -20.71 0.34 -19.27
N ILE A 291 -20.04 -0.79 -19.54
CA ILE A 291 -19.09 -0.94 -20.65
C ILE A 291 -19.74 -1.78 -21.74
N PRO A 292 -20.18 -1.19 -22.87
CA PRO A 292 -20.85 -1.93 -23.93
C PRO A 292 -19.97 -3.05 -24.50
N GLY A 293 -20.52 -4.26 -24.58
CA GLY A 293 -19.81 -5.43 -25.09
C GLY A 293 -18.83 -6.07 -24.12
N HIS A 294 -18.73 -5.56 -22.90
CA HIS A 294 -17.98 -6.24 -21.83
C HIS A 294 -18.76 -7.44 -21.30
N VAL A 295 -18.04 -8.53 -21.07
CA VAL A 295 -18.57 -9.72 -20.42
C VAL A 295 -17.73 -9.95 -19.17
N THR A 296 -18.39 -9.98 -18.02
CA THR A 296 -17.75 -10.19 -16.72
C THR A 296 -16.95 -11.50 -16.72
N GLN A 297 -15.71 -11.42 -16.33
CA GLN A 297 -14.77 -12.56 -16.30
C GLN A 297 -14.45 -13.01 -14.88
N TYR A 298 -14.59 -12.10 -13.92
CA TYR A 298 -14.27 -12.32 -12.52
C TYR A 298 -15.55 -12.54 -11.71
N ASN A 299 -16.20 -13.71 -11.93
CA ASN A 299 -17.43 -14.05 -11.24
C ASN A 299 -17.15 -14.63 -9.85
N GLU A 300 -17.83 -14.09 -8.83
CA GLU A 300 -18.07 -14.86 -7.60
C GLU A 300 -19.10 -15.94 -7.92
N THR A 301 -18.79 -17.16 -7.48
CA THR A 301 -19.76 -18.25 -7.56
C THR A 301 -20.92 -18.00 -6.59
N GLU A 302 -22.07 -18.56 -6.86
CA GLU A 302 -23.22 -18.48 -5.95
C GLU A 302 -22.89 -18.98 -4.54
N LEU A 303 -22.01 -19.98 -4.43
CA LEU A 303 -21.51 -20.48 -3.16
C LEU A 303 -20.69 -19.42 -2.40
N GLU A 304 -19.85 -18.67 -3.09
CA GLU A 304 -19.07 -17.57 -2.49
C GLU A 304 -19.98 -16.45 -2.00
N HIS A 305 -21.03 -16.09 -2.74
CA HIS A 305 -22.04 -15.14 -2.28
C HIS A 305 -22.74 -15.60 -1.00
N ILE A 306 -23.15 -16.86 -0.95
CA ILE A 306 -23.80 -17.46 0.23
C ILE A 306 -22.84 -17.45 1.42
N GLU A 307 -21.59 -17.83 1.22
CA GLU A 307 -20.56 -17.85 2.28
C GLU A 307 -20.25 -16.44 2.80
N ARG A 308 -20.21 -15.45 1.92
CA ARG A 308 -20.05 -14.03 2.31
C ARG A 308 -21.23 -13.57 3.15
N ALA A 309 -22.45 -13.81 2.69
CA ALA A 309 -23.67 -13.43 3.43
C ALA A 309 -23.71 -14.04 4.82
N LYS A 310 -23.36 -15.33 4.97
CA LYS A 310 -23.31 -16.03 6.26
C LYS A 310 -22.24 -15.44 7.21
N LYS A 311 -21.15 -14.92 6.69
CA LYS A 311 -20.04 -14.35 7.46
C LYS A 311 -20.20 -12.85 7.71
N GLY A 312 -21.27 -12.22 7.22
CA GLY A 312 -21.48 -10.79 7.29
C GLY A 312 -20.48 -9.99 6.43
N LEU A 313 -20.14 -10.53 5.29
CA LEU A 313 -19.14 -9.99 4.37
C LEU A 313 -19.80 -9.22 3.22
#